data_02e5db8fd74cfabb54bf27c33475d24d
#
_entry.id   02e5db8fd74cfabb54bf27c33475d24d
#
_cell.length_a   1.000
_cell.length_b   1.000
_cell.length_c   1.000
_cell.angle_alpha   90.00
_cell.angle_beta   90.00
_cell.angle_gamma   90.00
#
_symmetry.space_group_name_H-M   'P 1'
#
loop_
_entity.id
_entity.type
_entity.pdbx_description
1 polymer ?
#
loop_
_entity_poly.entity_id
_entity_poly.type
_entity_poly.pdbx_seq_one_letter_code
_entity_poly.pdbx_strand_id
1 'polypeptide(L)'
;MLKYLLLAATMLSAPPAIAEVQEYRVLSGGNDVGHLKADVEAQRVTIDYDYKNNGRGPTIAEVISLDAEGYPIRWDIDGATPFGNKVDESFAREDGRATWRDATGEGQAAATGARFYVPQNGSPWSLGLLARALLADEDRSMAVLPGGTASLVVRETMTFEGPDGPVAATMYELSGLDLNPSYLALDPEGELFALASPRFAVVRAGYEAADQRLRDYAEQLSTERFVRIQKEAAHDFEGPVRIRNVYVFDPEEMTRTGPYAVVWHDDRISSVQPNDAPVTEGETVIDGAGGTLVPGMYEMHGHISQGGALLNIAAGVTSVRDMGNENDVLGGLIQRIEDGTIAGPRITRSGFIEGKSPFSSQTGELVETKEEALEQVRWYAARD
;
A
#
# COMPACT_ATOMS: atom_id res chain seq x y z
N MET A 1 -33.83 -52.31 48.24
CA MET A 1 -32.97 -51.23 48.71
C MET A 1 -32.10 -50.73 47.57
N LEU A 2 -32.55 -49.67 46.91
CA LEU A 2 -31.86 -49.12 45.73
C LEU A 2 -31.07 -47.88 46.19
N LYS A 3 -29.73 -47.92 46.11
CA LYS A 3 -28.85 -46.83 46.51
C LYS A 3 -28.71 -45.89 45.30
N TYR A 4 -29.22 -44.68 45.43
CA TYR A 4 -28.93 -43.59 44.50
C TYR A 4 -27.53 -43.03 44.76
N LEU A 5 -26.63 -43.12 43.78
CA LEU A 5 -25.35 -42.39 43.75
C LEU A 5 -25.61 -41.02 43.11
N LEU A 6 -25.53 -39.95 43.90
CA LEU A 6 -25.46 -38.58 43.38
C LEU A 6 -24.03 -38.36 42.85
N LEU A 7 -23.87 -38.18 41.54
CA LEU A 7 -22.66 -37.60 40.94
C LEU A 7 -22.74 -36.09 41.05
N ALA A 8 -21.92 -35.50 41.90
CA ALA A 8 -21.69 -34.06 41.90
C ALA A 8 -20.80 -33.68 40.74
N ALA A 9 -21.39 -33.02 39.75
CA ALA A 9 -20.61 -32.41 38.66
C ALA A 9 -19.94 -31.12 39.21
N THR A 10 -18.64 -31.21 39.45
CA THR A 10 -17.82 -29.99 39.68
C THR A 10 -17.71 -29.22 38.38
N MET A 11 -18.41 -28.11 38.28
CA MET A 11 -18.11 -27.11 37.22
C MET A 11 -16.72 -26.54 37.51
N LEU A 12 -15.73 -26.93 36.71
CA LEU A 12 -14.50 -26.21 36.62
C LEU A 12 -14.84 -24.88 35.93
N SER A 13 -14.83 -23.80 36.69
CA SER A 13 -14.80 -22.47 36.10
C SER A 13 -13.48 -22.32 35.34
N ALA A 14 -13.54 -22.07 34.04
CA ALA A 14 -12.36 -21.67 33.28
C ALA A 14 -11.72 -20.44 33.96
N PRO A 15 -10.41 -20.38 34.08
CA PRO A 15 -9.75 -19.18 34.60
C PRO A 15 -10.14 -17.99 33.69
N PRO A 16 -10.25 -16.78 34.28
CA PRO A 16 -10.48 -15.58 33.47
C PRO A 16 -9.36 -15.50 32.41
N ALA A 17 -9.73 -15.25 31.16
CA ALA A 17 -8.77 -14.96 30.13
C ALA A 17 -7.92 -13.78 30.59
N ILE A 18 -6.62 -13.98 30.71
CA ILE A 18 -5.69 -12.90 31.05
C ILE A 18 -5.68 -11.98 29.83
N ALA A 19 -5.89 -10.67 30.03
CA ALA A 19 -5.74 -9.68 28.98
C ALA A 19 -4.31 -9.77 28.42
N GLU A 20 -4.19 -9.91 27.12
CA GLU A 20 -2.90 -9.93 26.44
C GLU A 20 -2.64 -8.56 25.83
N VAL A 21 -1.47 -8.01 26.11
CA VAL A 21 -1.04 -6.73 25.55
C VAL A 21 -0.06 -7.00 24.43
N GLN A 22 -0.43 -6.58 23.21
CA GLN A 22 0.41 -6.65 22.04
C GLN A 22 0.95 -5.25 21.73
N GLU A 23 2.26 -5.08 21.77
CA GLU A 23 2.91 -3.80 21.51
C GLU A 23 3.77 -3.86 20.25
N TYR A 24 3.74 -2.76 19.48
CA TYR A 24 4.49 -2.61 18.24
C TYR A 24 5.16 -1.24 18.20
N ARG A 25 6.29 -1.16 17.50
CA ARG A 25 6.96 0.08 17.12
C ARG A 25 6.64 0.44 15.68
N VAL A 26 6.47 1.71 15.44
CA VAL A 26 6.27 2.28 14.11
C VAL A 26 7.58 2.88 13.66
N LEU A 27 8.12 2.35 12.55
CA LEU A 27 9.43 2.71 12.03
C LEU A 27 9.31 3.35 10.64
N SER A 28 9.99 4.46 10.42
CA SER A 28 10.06 5.14 9.13
C SER A 28 11.54 5.42 8.80
N GLY A 29 12.02 4.86 7.69
CA GLY A 29 13.44 4.98 7.33
C GLY A 29 14.41 4.52 8.45
N GLY A 30 14.01 3.52 9.24
CA GLY A 30 14.79 3.00 10.36
C GLY A 30 14.66 3.80 11.67
N ASN A 31 13.88 4.89 11.69
CA ASN A 31 13.67 5.70 12.90
C ASN A 31 12.35 5.32 13.57
N ASP A 32 12.37 5.21 14.91
CA ASP A 32 11.13 5.04 15.70
C ASP A 32 10.34 6.35 15.70
N VAL A 33 9.14 6.31 15.13
CA VAL A 33 8.26 7.46 14.98
C VAL A 33 6.95 7.32 15.73
N GLY A 34 6.72 6.18 16.40
CA GLY A 34 5.49 5.96 17.16
C GLY A 34 5.22 4.52 17.57
N HIS A 35 3.99 4.27 17.97
CA HIS A 35 3.58 2.98 18.51
C HIS A 35 2.20 2.54 18.01
N LEU A 36 1.97 1.23 18.12
CA LEU A 36 0.66 0.62 18.11
C LEU A 36 0.57 -0.32 19.31
N LYS A 37 -0.49 -0.18 20.10
CA LYS A 37 -0.77 -1.04 21.24
C LYS A 37 -2.17 -1.62 21.11
N ALA A 38 -2.33 -2.92 21.29
CA ALA A 38 -3.60 -3.61 21.33
C ALA A 38 -3.75 -4.37 22.66
N ASP A 39 -4.77 -4.01 23.43
CA ASP A 39 -5.18 -4.76 24.63
C ASP A 39 -6.28 -5.73 24.22
N VAL A 40 -5.95 -7.04 24.22
CA VAL A 40 -6.83 -8.10 23.73
C VAL A 40 -7.48 -8.81 24.92
N GLU A 41 -8.80 -8.68 25.06
CA GLU A 41 -9.61 -9.29 26.10
C GLU A 41 -10.68 -10.19 25.46
N ALA A 42 -10.43 -11.49 25.39
CA ALA A 42 -11.37 -12.47 24.83
C ALA A 42 -12.00 -12.03 23.49
N GLN A 43 -13.18 -11.39 23.54
CA GLN A 43 -13.94 -10.91 22.37
C GLN A 43 -13.92 -9.39 22.21
N ARG A 44 -13.07 -8.69 22.98
CA ARG A 44 -12.93 -7.23 22.92
C ARG A 44 -11.47 -6.86 22.74
N VAL A 45 -11.22 -5.96 21.81
CA VAL A 45 -9.89 -5.40 21.57
C VAL A 45 -9.98 -3.88 21.66
N THR A 46 -9.02 -3.28 22.37
CA THR A 46 -8.86 -1.83 22.43
C THR A 46 -7.49 -1.50 21.84
N ILE A 47 -7.44 -0.58 20.89
CA ILE A 47 -6.21 -0.23 20.16
C ILE A 47 -5.92 1.25 20.34
N ASP A 48 -4.64 1.56 20.59
CA ASP A 48 -4.04 2.89 20.54
C ASP A 48 -2.93 2.88 19.48
N TYR A 49 -3.11 3.68 18.43
CA TYR A 49 -2.18 3.81 17.33
C TYR A 49 -1.85 5.27 17.08
N ASP A 50 -0.59 5.64 17.35
CA ASP A 50 -0.08 7.00 17.13
C ASP A 50 1.33 6.94 16.57
N TYR A 51 1.56 7.67 15.50
CA TYR A 51 2.91 7.99 15.07
C TYR A 51 2.97 9.38 14.47
N LYS A 52 4.16 9.99 14.51
CA LYS A 52 4.41 11.29 13.89
C LYS A 52 5.75 11.26 13.14
N ASN A 53 5.65 11.41 11.83
CA ASN A 53 6.78 11.69 10.97
C ASN A 53 6.59 13.10 10.40
N ASN A 54 7.58 13.98 10.55
CA ASN A 54 7.45 15.37 10.12
C ASN A 54 6.27 16.11 10.79
N GLY A 55 5.98 15.83 12.06
CA GLY A 55 4.81 16.36 12.76
C GLY A 55 3.47 15.91 12.22
N ARG A 56 3.42 15.01 11.25
CA ARG A 56 2.23 14.45 10.62
C ARG A 56 2.14 12.95 10.87
N GLY A 57 0.95 12.48 11.07
CA GLY A 57 0.67 11.07 11.31
C GLY A 57 -0.68 10.92 12.00
N PRO A 58 -1.33 9.77 11.88
CA PRO A 58 -2.60 9.51 12.51
C PRO A 58 -2.45 9.45 14.03
N THR A 59 -3.56 9.71 14.72
CA THR A 59 -3.81 9.31 16.09
C THR A 59 -5.14 8.59 16.09
N ILE A 60 -5.16 7.29 16.31
CA ILE A 60 -6.34 6.42 16.15
C ILE A 60 -6.55 5.61 17.42
N ALA A 61 -7.76 5.67 17.96
CA ALA A 61 -8.25 4.80 19.01
C ALA A 61 -9.36 3.90 18.45
N GLU A 62 -9.25 2.59 18.67
CA GLU A 62 -10.24 1.63 18.19
C GLU A 62 -10.79 0.79 19.33
N VAL A 63 -12.06 0.46 19.23
CA VAL A 63 -12.71 -0.55 20.09
C VAL A 63 -13.42 -1.54 19.18
N ILE A 64 -12.98 -2.80 19.22
CA ILE A 64 -13.52 -3.87 18.41
C ILE A 64 -14.19 -4.89 19.32
N SER A 65 -15.41 -5.30 18.97
CA SER A 65 -16.05 -6.48 19.54
C SER A 65 -16.13 -7.56 18.49
N LEU A 66 -15.75 -8.79 18.86
CA LEU A 66 -15.67 -9.94 17.96
C LEU A 66 -16.75 -10.98 18.31
N ASP A 67 -17.22 -11.74 17.32
CA ASP A 67 -18.00 -12.96 17.56
C ASP A 67 -17.07 -14.13 17.99
N ALA A 68 -17.68 -15.28 18.23
CA ALA A 68 -16.95 -16.48 18.66
C ALA A 68 -15.99 -17.02 17.58
N GLU A 69 -16.23 -16.68 16.31
CA GLU A 69 -15.37 -17.06 15.18
C GLU A 69 -14.30 -16.01 14.86
N GLY A 70 -14.25 -14.88 15.63
CA GLY A 70 -13.25 -13.84 15.46
C GLY A 70 -13.60 -12.76 14.44
N TYR A 71 -14.85 -12.69 13.95
CA TYR A 71 -15.29 -11.63 13.05
C TYR A 71 -15.82 -10.41 13.81
N PRO A 72 -15.58 -9.18 13.31
CA PRO A 72 -16.13 -7.98 13.92
C PRO A 72 -17.65 -7.99 13.94
N ILE A 73 -18.25 -7.71 15.11
CA ILE A 73 -19.68 -7.43 15.28
C ILE A 73 -19.93 -5.96 15.59
N ARG A 74 -18.93 -5.30 16.19
CA ARG A 74 -18.92 -3.86 16.41
C ARG A 74 -17.51 -3.33 16.30
N TRP A 75 -17.36 -2.15 15.71
CA TRP A 75 -16.08 -1.47 15.58
C TRP A 75 -16.32 0.03 15.66
N ASP A 76 -15.75 0.67 16.65
CA ASP A 76 -15.78 2.12 16.81
C ASP A 76 -14.34 2.64 16.68
N ILE A 77 -14.11 3.65 15.82
CA ILE A 77 -12.81 4.23 15.51
C ILE A 77 -12.91 5.75 15.65
N ASP A 78 -12.11 6.31 16.55
CA ASP A 78 -12.03 7.72 16.80
C ASP A 78 -10.60 8.23 16.66
N GLY A 79 -10.44 9.52 16.29
CA GLY A 79 -9.11 10.11 16.24
C GLY A 79 -8.93 11.18 15.20
N ALA A 80 -7.74 11.18 14.59
CA ALA A 80 -7.35 12.10 13.53
C ALA A 80 -6.53 11.43 12.44
N THR A 81 -6.75 11.83 11.20
CA THR A 81 -5.95 11.43 10.03
C THR A 81 -4.54 12.05 10.10
N PRO A 82 -3.59 11.64 9.24
CA PRO A 82 -2.26 12.25 9.16
C PRO A 82 -2.27 13.77 8.94
N PHE A 83 -3.33 14.33 8.41
CA PHE A 83 -3.49 15.77 8.18
C PHE A 83 -4.38 16.48 9.21
N GLY A 84 -4.74 15.78 10.31
CA GLY A 84 -5.50 16.34 11.41
C GLY A 84 -7.02 16.38 11.21
N ASN A 85 -7.55 15.81 10.11
CA ASN A 85 -9.01 15.69 9.95
C ASN A 85 -9.56 14.70 10.98
N LYS A 86 -10.72 15.03 11.57
CA LYS A 86 -11.38 14.15 12.52
C LYS A 86 -11.71 12.79 11.88
N VAL A 87 -11.37 11.72 12.56
CA VAL A 87 -11.85 10.37 12.31
C VAL A 87 -12.98 10.09 13.28
N ASP A 88 -14.11 9.57 12.77
CA ASP A 88 -15.30 9.17 13.53
C ASP A 88 -16.00 8.11 12.67
N GLU A 89 -15.53 6.88 12.78
CA GLU A 89 -15.96 5.75 11.97
C GLU A 89 -16.59 4.68 12.86
N SER A 90 -17.64 4.02 12.38
CA SER A 90 -18.32 2.99 13.14
C SER A 90 -18.87 1.89 12.25
N PHE A 91 -18.85 0.66 12.77
CA PHE A 91 -19.46 -0.50 12.16
C PHE A 91 -20.26 -1.29 13.20
N ALA A 92 -21.41 -1.84 12.78
CA ALA A 92 -22.19 -2.79 13.58
C ALA A 92 -22.81 -3.87 12.68
N ARG A 93 -22.84 -5.10 13.19
CA ARG A 93 -23.46 -6.26 12.56
C ARG A 93 -24.43 -6.91 13.54
N GLU A 94 -25.71 -6.74 13.27
CA GLU A 94 -26.83 -7.25 14.10
C GLU A 94 -27.94 -7.83 13.19
N ASP A 95 -28.60 -8.88 13.61
CA ASP A 95 -29.77 -9.50 12.95
C ASP A 95 -29.59 -9.75 11.44
N GLY A 96 -28.39 -10.17 11.02
CA GLY A 96 -28.08 -10.47 9.61
C GLY A 96 -27.90 -9.22 8.74
N ARG A 97 -27.80 -8.04 9.34
CA ARG A 97 -27.54 -6.77 8.69
C ARG A 97 -26.25 -6.16 9.21
N ALA A 98 -25.50 -5.57 8.31
CA ALA A 98 -24.33 -4.75 8.61
C ALA A 98 -24.64 -3.28 8.30
N THR A 99 -24.22 -2.39 9.17
CA THR A 99 -24.29 -0.94 8.98
C THR A 99 -22.92 -0.33 9.30
N TRP A 100 -22.56 0.73 8.61
CA TRP A 100 -21.32 1.46 8.87
C TRP A 100 -21.48 2.95 8.58
N ARG A 101 -20.61 3.72 9.17
CA ARG A 101 -20.44 5.15 8.91
C ARG A 101 -18.94 5.46 8.88
N ASP A 102 -18.51 6.13 7.84
CA ASP A 102 -17.14 6.58 7.62
C ASP A 102 -17.10 8.00 7.04
N ALA A 103 -15.93 8.49 6.58
CA ALA A 103 -15.78 9.81 6.00
C ALA A 103 -16.53 9.98 4.66
N THR A 104 -16.94 8.89 4.00
CA THR A 104 -17.70 8.91 2.74
C THR A 104 -19.21 8.92 2.97
N GLY A 105 -19.66 8.62 4.18
CA GLY A 105 -21.08 8.62 4.59
C GLY A 105 -21.50 7.36 5.33
N GLU A 106 -22.78 7.07 5.26
CA GLU A 106 -23.40 5.90 5.88
C GLU A 106 -23.71 4.82 4.83
N GLY A 107 -23.51 3.56 5.20
CA GLY A 107 -23.81 2.43 4.35
C GLY A 107 -24.46 1.28 5.12
N GLN A 108 -25.06 0.36 4.35
CA GLN A 108 -25.67 -0.86 4.88
C GLN A 108 -25.65 -1.98 3.85
N ALA A 109 -25.54 -3.22 4.35
CA ALA A 109 -25.65 -4.42 3.52
C ALA A 109 -26.23 -5.59 4.32
N ALA A 110 -26.67 -6.64 3.62
CA ALA A 110 -26.95 -7.91 4.26
C ALA A 110 -25.62 -8.56 4.69
N ALA A 111 -25.55 -9.03 5.92
CA ALA A 111 -24.34 -9.65 6.48
C ALA A 111 -24.22 -11.17 6.17
N THR A 112 -24.95 -11.66 5.16
CA THR A 112 -25.02 -13.11 4.84
C THR A 112 -23.86 -13.59 3.96
N GLY A 113 -23.17 -12.70 3.23
CA GLY A 113 -22.06 -13.05 2.33
C GLY A 113 -20.73 -12.39 2.66
N ALA A 114 -20.76 -11.26 3.38
CA ALA A 114 -19.57 -10.54 3.80
C ALA A 114 -19.66 -10.23 5.30
N ARG A 115 -18.78 -10.83 6.09
CA ARG A 115 -18.80 -10.73 7.56
C ARG A 115 -17.74 -9.81 8.13
N PHE A 116 -16.69 -9.58 7.37
CA PHE A 116 -15.56 -8.75 7.78
C PHE A 116 -15.71 -7.33 7.24
N TYR A 117 -15.65 -6.36 8.12
CA TYR A 117 -15.60 -4.93 7.79
C TYR A 117 -14.15 -4.49 7.66
N VAL A 118 -13.82 -3.81 6.58
CA VAL A 118 -12.51 -3.17 6.36
C VAL A 118 -12.68 -1.68 6.59
N PRO A 119 -12.16 -1.15 7.71
CA PRO A 119 -12.30 0.26 8.03
C PRO A 119 -11.43 1.13 7.11
N GLN A 120 -11.88 2.35 6.86
CA GLN A 120 -11.13 3.34 6.09
C GLN A 120 -9.92 3.86 6.87
N ASN A 121 -10.05 4.00 8.18
CA ASN A 121 -9.02 4.56 9.05
C ASN A 121 -8.56 3.58 10.14
N GLY A 122 -8.63 2.28 9.90
CA GLY A 122 -8.17 1.26 10.83
C GLY A 122 -6.65 1.25 11.00
N SER A 123 -6.20 0.80 12.16
CA SER A 123 -4.78 0.58 12.43
C SER A 123 -4.23 -0.65 11.68
N PRO A 124 -2.92 -0.80 11.56
CA PRO A 124 -2.28 -2.01 11.02
C PRO A 124 -2.70 -3.31 11.70
N TRP A 125 -3.10 -3.28 12.96
CA TRP A 125 -3.59 -4.46 13.69
C TRP A 125 -4.82 -5.09 13.03
N SER A 126 -5.69 -4.26 12.44
CA SER A 126 -6.89 -4.71 11.73
C SER A 126 -6.58 -5.61 10.52
N LEU A 127 -5.42 -5.38 9.86
CA LEU A 127 -4.98 -6.22 8.73
C LEU A 127 -4.51 -7.59 9.21
N GLY A 128 -3.91 -7.68 10.40
CA GLY A 128 -3.60 -8.96 11.06
C GLY A 128 -4.88 -9.74 11.38
N LEU A 129 -5.90 -9.07 11.89
CA LEU A 129 -7.20 -9.68 12.17
C LEU A 129 -7.86 -10.23 10.88
N LEU A 130 -7.86 -9.43 9.80
CA LEU A 130 -8.36 -9.87 8.50
C LEU A 130 -7.56 -11.06 7.93
N ALA A 131 -6.24 -11.01 8.04
CA ALA A 131 -5.39 -12.09 7.56
C ALA A 131 -5.68 -13.41 8.29
N ARG A 132 -5.90 -13.39 9.61
CA ARG A 132 -6.35 -14.56 10.37
C ARG A 132 -7.69 -15.10 9.88
N ALA A 133 -8.66 -14.23 9.63
CA ALA A 133 -9.95 -14.63 9.09
C ALA A 133 -9.81 -15.30 7.71
N LEU A 134 -8.93 -14.77 6.86
CA LEU A 134 -8.63 -15.35 5.54
C LEU A 134 -7.87 -16.68 5.64
N LEU A 135 -7.02 -16.88 6.64
CA LEU A 135 -6.34 -18.15 6.86
C LEU A 135 -7.28 -19.27 7.32
N ALA A 136 -8.40 -18.91 7.94
CA ALA A 136 -9.44 -19.86 8.32
C ALA A 136 -10.36 -20.26 7.15
N ASP A 137 -10.30 -19.52 6.02
CA ASP A 137 -11.03 -19.82 4.79
C ASP A 137 -10.19 -20.72 3.87
N GLU A 138 -10.82 -21.75 3.27
CA GLU A 138 -10.13 -22.72 2.41
C GLU A 138 -9.47 -22.07 1.19
N ASP A 139 -10.18 -21.11 0.57
CA ASP A 139 -9.73 -20.38 -0.61
C ASP A 139 -8.83 -19.18 -0.26
N ARG A 140 -8.72 -18.85 1.03
CA ARG A 140 -8.05 -17.61 1.51
C ARG A 140 -8.53 -16.36 0.80
N SER A 141 -9.83 -16.31 0.54
CA SER A 141 -10.48 -15.24 -0.19
C SER A 141 -11.90 -15.07 0.32
N MET A 142 -12.27 -13.85 0.68
CA MET A 142 -13.62 -13.57 1.16
C MET A 142 -14.14 -12.22 0.69
N ALA A 143 -15.44 -12.12 0.53
CA ALA A 143 -16.11 -10.83 0.37
C ALA A 143 -16.01 -10.01 1.64
N VAL A 144 -15.70 -8.72 1.53
CA VAL A 144 -15.57 -7.79 2.65
C VAL A 144 -16.53 -6.63 2.54
N LEU A 145 -16.80 -5.96 3.65
CA LEU A 145 -17.60 -4.74 3.72
C LEU A 145 -16.66 -3.51 3.81
N PRO A 146 -17.03 -2.38 3.21
CA PRO A 146 -18.29 -2.08 2.50
C PRO A 146 -18.43 -2.74 1.13
N GLY A 147 -17.38 -3.34 0.57
CA GLY A 147 -17.42 -4.04 -0.71
C GLY A 147 -16.06 -4.54 -1.14
N GLY A 148 -16.04 -5.38 -2.19
CA GLY A 148 -14.82 -5.98 -2.71
C GLY A 148 -14.57 -7.39 -2.19
N THR A 149 -13.42 -7.93 -2.54
CA THR A 149 -12.95 -9.26 -2.13
C THR A 149 -11.51 -9.16 -1.67
N ALA A 150 -11.27 -9.49 -0.42
CA ALA A 150 -9.91 -9.62 0.11
C ALA A 150 -9.36 -11.02 -0.15
N SER A 151 -8.07 -11.12 -0.47
CA SER A 151 -7.38 -12.39 -0.68
C SER A 151 -5.99 -12.37 -0.06
N LEU A 152 -5.51 -13.55 0.39
CA LEU A 152 -4.26 -13.71 1.10
C LEU A 152 -3.38 -14.73 0.39
N VAL A 153 -2.17 -14.33 0.01
CA VAL A 153 -1.16 -15.21 -0.60
C VAL A 153 -0.02 -15.42 0.39
N VAL A 154 0.31 -16.68 0.67
CA VAL A 154 1.48 -17.03 1.50
C VAL A 154 2.75 -16.76 0.70
N ARG A 155 3.71 -16.13 1.34
CA ARG A 155 5.04 -15.87 0.78
C ARG A 155 6.09 -16.74 1.50
N GLU A 156 6.99 -16.17 2.21
CA GLU A 156 8.11 -16.84 2.86
C GLU A 156 7.99 -16.80 4.39
N THR A 157 8.47 -17.83 5.07
CA THR A 157 8.65 -17.82 6.52
C THR A 157 10.08 -17.41 6.84
N MET A 158 10.24 -16.38 7.65
CA MET A 158 11.52 -15.84 8.09
C MET A 158 11.64 -15.93 9.61
N THR A 159 12.85 -16.16 10.10
CA THR A 159 13.13 -16.12 11.54
C THR A 159 13.75 -14.77 11.91
N PHE A 160 13.24 -14.18 12.97
CA PHE A 160 13.72 -12.93 13.54
C PHE A 160 14.13 -13.12 14.98
N GLU A 161 15.31 -12.63 15.33
CA GLU A 161 15.85 -12.67 16.70
C GLU A 161 15.29 -11.50 17.52
N GLY A 162 14.92 -11.78 18.77
CA GLY A 162 14.40 -10.78 19.71
C GLY A 162 14.64 -11.17 21.18
N PRO A 163 14.20 -10.32 22.13
CA PRO A 163 14.49 -10.49 23.55
C PRO A 163 13.88 -11.78 24.14
N ASP A 164 12.75 -12.20 23.62
CA ASP A 164 12.04 -13.40 24.06
C ASP A 164 12.42 -14.65 23.24
N GLY A 165 13.47 -14.54 22.42
CA GLY A 165 13.98 -15.58 21.54
C GLY A 165 13.57 -15.41 20.08
N PRO A 166 13.95 -16.36 19.21
CA PRO A 166 13.62 -16.30 17.79
C PRO A 166 12.14 -16.55 17.53
N VAL A 167 11.55 -15.74 16.64
CA VAL A 167 10.17 -15.91 16.14
C VAL A 167 10.22 -16.23 14.63
N ALA A 168 9.57 -17.33 14.25
CA ALA A 168 9.38 -17.72 12.85
C ALA A 168 8.09 -17.06 12.33
N ALA A 169 8.20 -15.89 11.68
CA ALA A 169 7.05 -15.18 11.12
C ALA A 169 6.88 -15.47 9.63
N THR A 170 5.65 -15.78 9.21
CA THR A 170 5.31 -16.02 7.82
C THR A 170 4.80 -14.73 7.18
N MET A 171 5.42 -14.34 6.07
CA MET A 171 5.02 -13.19 5.26
C MET A 171 3.84 -13.53 4.37
N TYR A 172 2.92 -12.60 4.26
CA TYR A 172 1.73 -12.68 3.43
C TYR A 172 1.58 -11.44 2.58
N GLU A 173 0.97 -11.62 1.41
CA GLU A 173 0.47 -10.55 0.56
C GLU A 173 -1.05 -10.52 0.67
N LEU A 174 -1.59 -9.44 1.21
CA LEU A 174 -3.02 -9.17 1.36
C LEU A 174 -3.47 -8.21 0.27
N SER A 175 -4.31 -8.68 -0.63
CA SER A 175 -4.81 -7.95 -1.81
C SER A 175 -6.31 -7.71 -1.74
N GLY A 176 -6.80 -6.76 -2.56
CA GLY A 176 -8.22 -6.45 -2.74
C GLY A 176 -8.74 -5.31 -1.87
N LEU A 177 -7.90 -4.69 -1.07
CA LEU A 177 -8.24 -3.53 -0.23
C LEU A 177 -7.86 -2.20 -0.89
N ASP A 178 -6.79 -2.22 -1.66
CA ASP A 178 -6.23 -1.07 -2.38
C ASP A 178 -5.67 -1.54 -3.72
N LEU A 179 -5.22 -0.61 -4.56
CA LEU A 179 -4.52 -0.88 -5.83
C LEU A 179 -3.23 -1.69 -5.61
N ASN A 180 -2.54 -1.45 -4.51
CA ASN A 180 -1.37 -2.22 -4.11
C ASN A 180 -1.70 -3.15 -2.94
N PRO A 181 -1.11 -4.34 -2.88
CA PRO A 181 -1.27 -5.22 -1.74
C PRO A 181 -0.55 -4.66 -0.50
N SER A 182 -1.02 -5.07 0.67
CA SER A 182 -0.30 -4.92 1.94
C SER A 182 0.56 -6.15 2.20
N TYR A 183 1.78 -5.95 2.70
CA TYR A 183 2.67 -7.03 3.10
C TYR A 183 2.73 -7.10 4.62
N LEU A 184 2.28 -8.21 5.17
CA LEU A 184 2.27 -8.42 6.62
C LEU A 184 2.88 -9.77 7.00
N ALA A 185 3.37 -9.86 8.22
CA ALA A 185 3.88 -11.08 8.80
C ALA A 185 3.02 -11.51 9.99
N LEU A 186 2.69 -12.78 10.08
CA LEU A 186 2.07 -13.38 11.24
C LEU A 186 3.03 -14.39 11.88
N ASP A 187 3.00 -14.48 13.19
CA ASP A 187 3.72 -15.49 13.94
C ASP A 187 3.03 -16.88 13.85
N PRO A 188 3.57 -17.94 14.48
CA PRO A 188 2.96 -19.28 14.46
C PRO A 188 1.58 -19.34 15.11
N GLU A 189 1.27 -18.44 16.03
CA GLU A 189 -0.02 -18.32 16.72
C GLU A 189 -1.05 -17.57 15.86
N GLY A 190 -0.61 -17.00 14.73
CA GLY A 190 -1.43 -16.21 13.81
C GLY A 190 -1.59 -14.76 14.26
N GLU A 191 -0.78 -14.27 15.21
CA GLU A 191 -0.79 -12.90 15.65
C GLU A 191 0.06 -12.01 14.73
N LEU A 192 -0.31 -10.73 14.61
CA LEU A 192 0.48 -9.79 13.82
C LEU A 192 1.90 -9.70 14.37
N PHE A 193 2.90 -10.00 13.55
CA PHE A 193 4.30 -9.77 13.87
C PHE A 193 4.79 -8.45 13.28
N ALA A 194 4.44 -8.18 12.02
CA ALA A 194 4.81 -6.94 11.34
C ALA A 194 3.86 -6.61 10.19
N LEU A 195 3.78 -5.33 9.85
CA LEU A 195 3.32 -4.80 8.55
C LEU A 195 4.50 -4.04 7.95
N ALA A 196 4.80 -4.25 6.66
CA ALA A 196 5.94 -3.61 6.02
C ALA A 196 5.61 -3.06 4.63
N SER A 197 6.24 -1.95 4.32
CA SER A 197 6.37 -1.38 2.98
C SER A 197 7.83 -0.97 2.77
N PRO A 198 8.29 -0.60 1.58
CA PRO A 198 9.70 -0.25 1.34
C PRO A 198 10.25 0.87 2.25
N ARG A 199 9.40 1.74 2.78
CA ARG A 199 9.81 2.90 3.59
C ARG A 199 9.28 2.92 5.02
N PHE A 200 8.41 1.98 5.36
CA PHE A 200 7.66 2.02 6.61
C PHE A 200 7.42 0.60 7.12
N ALA A 201 7.59 0.41 8.43
CA ALA A 201 7.23 -0.84 9.07
C ALA A 201 6.55 -0.60 10.42
N VAL A 202 5.61 -1.47 10.75
CA VAL A 202 5.09 -1.66 12.11
C VAL A 202 5.57 -3.03 12.54
N VAL A 203 6.35 -3.10 13.60
CA VAL A 203 7.03 -4.33 14.03
C VAL A 203 6.75 -4.56 15.50
N ARG A 204 6.53 -5.81 15.90
CA ARG A 204 6.40 -6.20 17.30
C ARG A 204 7.53 -5.63 18.15
N ALA A 205 7.19 -5.04 19.30
CA ALA A 205 8.17 -4.42 20.18
C ALA A 205 9.24 -5.43 20.62
N GLY A 206 10.50 -5.00 20.61
CA GLY A 206 11.66 -5.85 20.85
C GLY A 206 12.25 -6.52 19.61
N TYR A 207 11.59 -6.40 18.45
CA TYR A 207 12.05 -6.96 17.17
C TYR A 207 12.35 -5.85 16.13
N GLU A 208 12.62 -4.63 16.56
CA GLU A 208 12.88 -3.47 15.70
C GLU A 208 14.07 -3.68 14.76
N ALA A 209 15.02 -4.52 15.14
CA ALA A 209 16.15 -4.92 14.30
C ALA A 209 15.72 -5.64 13.00
N ALA A 210 14.48 -6.13 12.93
CA ALA A 210 13.90 -6.74 11.73
C ALA A 210 13.51 -5.70 10.65
N ASP A 211 13.44 -4.41 10.98
CA ASP A 211 12.92 -3.34 10.11
C ASP A 211 13.50 -3.35 8.70
N GLN A 212 14.82 -3.25 8.58
CA GLN A 212 15.47 -3.19 7.27
C GLN A 212 15.16 -4.44 6.42
N ARG A 213 15.27 -5.63 7.03
CA ARG A 213 15.00 -6.89 6.32
C ARG A 213 13.55 -7.02 5.85
N LEU A 214 12.60 -6.54 6.67
CA LEU A 214 11.17 -6.54 6.33
C LEU A 214 10.88 -5.56 5.18
N ARG A 215 11.46 -4.37 5.22
CA ARG A 215 11.31 -3.36 4.17
C ARG A 215 11.93 -3.80 2.84
N ASP A 216 13.13 -4.38 2.88
CA ASP A 216 13.81 -4.94 1.69
C ASP A 216 12.95 -6.04 1.05
N TYR A 217 12.36 -6.92 1.87
CA TYR A 217 11.50 -7.99 1.38
C TYR A 217 10.20 -7.43 0.78
N ALA A 218 9.59 -6.43 1.40
CA ALA A 218 8.42 -5.76 0.85
C ALA A 218 8.74 -5.06 -0.49
N GLU A 219 9.93 -4.47 -0.64
CA GLU A 219 10.39 -3.90 -1.91
C GLU A 219 10.58 -4.99 -2.97
N GLN A 220 11.18 -6.13 -2.61
CA GLN A 220 11.35 -7.27 -3.52
C GLN A 220 9.98 -7.76 -4.04
N LEU A 221 9.01 -8.02 -3.15
CA LEU A 221 7.66 -8.49 -3.52
C LEU A 221 6.94 -7.47 -4.41
N SER A 222 7.07 -6.19 -4.10
CA SER A 222 6.53 -5.11 -4.93
C SER A 222 7.16 -5.11 -6.32
N THR A 223 8.48 -5.26 -6.41
CA THR A 223 9.20 -5.33 -7.70
C THR A 223 8.73 -6.52 -8.53
N GLU A 224 8.69 -7.72 -7.96
CA GLU A 224 8.22 -8.93 -8.63
C GLU A 224 6.80 -8.77 -9.19
N ARG A 225 5.92 -8.13 -8.41
CA ARG A 225 4.55 -7.83 -8.83
C ARG A 225 4.52 -6.90 -10.04
N PHE A 226 5.26 -5.80 -10.02
CA PHE A 226 5.24 -4.83 -11.13
C PHE A 226 5.91 -5.36 -12.38
N VAL A 227 6.99 -6.13 -12.27
CA VAL A 227 7.61 -6.84 -13.41
C VAL A 227 6.61 -7.79 -14.04
N ARG A 228 5.84 -8.54 -13.24
CA ARG A 228 4.79 -9.43 -13.76
C ARG A 228 3.68 -8.67 -14.48
N ILE A 229 3.13 -7.61 -13.86
CA ILE A 229 2.06 -6.79 -14.47
C ILE A 229 2.56 -6.20 -15.79
N GLN A 230 3.77 -5.67 -15.82
CA GLN A 230 4.37 -5.13 -17.05
C GLN A 230 4.48 -6.20 -18.12
N LYS A 231 5.00 -7.39 -17.79
CA LYS A 231 5.15 -8.49 -18.75
C LYS A 231 3.80 -8.96 -19.33
N GLU A 232 2.74 -8.92 -18.52
CA GLU A 232 1.39 -9.31 -18.94
C GLU A 232 0.69 -8.22 -19.76
N ALA A 233 0.96 -6.94 -19.48
CA ALA A 233 0.28 -5.80 -20.09
C ALA A 233 1.06 -5.13 -21.23
N ALA A 234 2.37 -5.31 -21.31
CA ALA A 234 3.21 -4.68 -22.32
C ALA A 234 2.94 -5.29 -23.71
N HIS A 235 2.98 -4.44 -24.71
CA HIS A 235 2.93 -4.83 -26.12
C HIS A 235 4.28 -4.53 -26.76
N ASP A 236 4.95 -5.56 -27.24
CA ASP A 236 6.19 -5.42 -27.99
C ASP A 236 5.89 -5.34 -29.49
N PHE A 237 6.44 -4.34 -30.15
CA PHE A 237 6.29 -4.12 -31.58
C PHE A 237 7.63 -4.27 -32.27
N GLU A 238 7.75 -5.22 -33.22
CA GLU A 238 9.00 -5.44 -33.97
C GLU A 238 9.28 -4.36 -35.03
N GLY A 239 8.31 -3.54 -35.35
CA GLY A 239 8.38 -2.52 -36.39
C GLY A 239 7.62 -1.25 -36.03
N PRO A 240 7.51 -0.32 -37.00
CA PRO A 240 6.77 0.91 -36.78
C PRO A 240 5.30 0.64 -36.40
N VAL A 241 4.74 1.48 -35.56
CA VAL A 241 3.35 1.43 -35.14
C VAL A 241 2.60 2.62 -35.72
N ARG A 242 1.50 2.34 -36.39
CA ARG A 242 0.58 3.33 -36.97
C ARG A 242 -0.71 3.35 -36.14
N ILE A 243 -1.02 4.47 -35.51
CA ILE A 243 -2.34 4.70 -34.96
C ILE A 243 -3.17 5.51 -35.94
N ARG A 244 -4.33 5.02 -36.34
CA ARG A 244 -5.28 5.65 -37.25
C ARG A 244 -6.47 6.20 -36.52
N ASN A 245 -7.25 7.01 -37.23
CA ASN A 245 -8.50 7.54 -36.73
C ASN A 245 -8.29 8.31 -35.42
N VAL A 246 -7.26 9.15 -35.37
CA VAL A 246 -6.93 9.98 -34.24
C VAL A 246 -6.90 11.45 -34.60
N TYR A 247 -7.26 12.28 -33.64
CA TYR A 247 -7.01 13.71 -33.70
C TYR A 247 -5.71 14.03 -32.97
N VAL A 248 -5.04 15.08 -33.39
CA VAL A 248 -3.82 15.58 -32.74
C VAL A 248 -4.14 16.93 -32.09
N PHE A 249 -3.80 17.07 -30.82
CA PHE A 249 -3.88 18.31 -30.09
C PHE A 249 -2.55 19.06 -30.18
N ASP A 250 -2.62 20.30 -30.64
CA ASP A 250 -1.50 21.25 -30.66
C ASP A 250 -1.61 22.18 -29.45
N PRO A 251 -0.69 22.07 -28.46
CA PRO A 251 -0.75 22.90 -27.26
C PRO A 251 -0.32 24.36 -27.48
N GLU A 252 0.42 24.67 -28.55
CA GLU A 252 0.83 26.03 -28.86
C GLU A 252 -0.33 26.82 -29.49
N GLU A 253 -0.99 26.20 -30.47
CA GLU A 253 -2.13 26.80 -31.17
C GLU A 253 -3.47 26.54 -30.45
N MET A 254 -3.47 25.71 -29.41
CA MET A 254 -4.68 25.26 -28.68
C MET A 254 -5.75 24.70 -29.63
N THR A 255 -5.31 23.98 -30.66
CA THR A 255 -6.20 23.41 -31.69
C THR A 255 -6.19 21.88 -31.65
N ARG A 256 -7.28 21.31 -32.12
CA ARG A 256 -7.45 19.86 -32.32
C ARG A 256 -7.77 19.61 -33.78
N THR A 257 -6.89 18.95 -34.48
CA THR A 257 -6.99 18.71 -35.92
C THR A 257 -6.94 17.22 -36.26
N GLY A 258 -7.51 16.82 -37.39
CA GLY A 258 -7.56 15.45 -37.86
C GLY A 258 -8.92 15.09 -38.52
N PRO A 259 -9.24 13.78 -38.69
CA PRO A 259 -8.45 12.64 -38.21
C PRO A 259 -7.17 12.39 -39.03
N TYR A 260 -6.17 11.87 -38.37
CA TYR A 260 -4.86 11.54 -38.90
C TYR A 260 -4.49 10.06 -38.67
N ALA A 261 -3.45 9.61 -39.40
CA ALA A 261 -2.63 8.47 -39.07
C ALA A 261 -1.29 8.96 -38.55
N VAL A 262 -0.92 8.57 -37.33
CA VAL A 262 0.36 8.91 -36.70
C VAL A 262 1.21 7.66 -36.64
N VAL A 263 2.45 7.74 -37.15
CA VAL A 263 3.39 6.62 -37.13
C VAL A 263 4.55 6.94 -36.20
N TRP A 264 4.89 6.02 -35.32
CA TRP A 264 6.11 6.10 -34.55
C TRP A 264 6.94 4.82 -34.65
N HIS A 265 8.22 4.93 -34.39
CA HIS A 265 9.16 3.83 -34.33
C HIS A 265 10.14 4.13 -33.19
N ASP A 266 10.37 3.17 -32.33
CA ASP A 266 11.12 3.33 -31.08
C ASP A 266 10.55 4.51 -30.24
N ASP A 267 11.37 5.51 -29.96
CA ASP A 267 11.04 6.69 -29.15
C ASP A 267 10.63 7.93 -30.00
N ARG A 268 10.40 7.75 -31.33
CA ARG A 268 10.22 8.85 -32.26
C ARG A 268 8.91 8.78 -33.04
N ILE A 269 8.19 9.90 -33.09
CA ILE A 269 7.14 10.09 -34.08
C ILE A 269 7.80 10.26 -35.44
N SER A 270 7.56 9.30 -36.34
CA SER A 270 8.15 9.30 -37.69
C SER A 270 7.37 10.15 -38.64
N SER A 271 6.03 10.16 -38.54
CA SER A 271 5.18 10.98 -39.43
C SER A 271 3.77 11.16 -38.88
N VAL A 272 3.14 12.25 -39.31
CA VAL A 272 1.70 12.51 -39.21
C VAL A 272 1.16 12.59 -40.64
N GLN A 273 0.21 11.72 -40.99
CA GLN A 273 -0.28 11.55 -42.35
C GLN A 273 -1.79 11.67 -42.41
N PRO A 274 -2.39 11.88 -43.62
CA PRO A 274 -3.82 11.71 -43.81
C PRO A 274 -4.31 10.33 -43.31
N ASN A 275 -5.51 10.29 -42.77
CA ASN A 275 -6.05 9.07 -42.15
C ASN A 275 -6.11 7.86 -43.10
N ASP A 276 -6.29 8.11 -44.40
CA ASP A 276 -6.38 7.15 -45.47
C ASP A 276 -5.04 6.81 -46.13
N ALA A 277 -3.93 7.35 -45.61
CA ALA A 277 -2.60 7.05 -46.12
C ALA A 277 -2.31 5.53 -46.11
N PRO A 278 -1.67 4.99 -47.14
CA PRO A 278 -1.40 3.55 -47.24
C PRO A 278 -0.52 3.05 -46.09
N VAL A 279 -0.77 1.84 -45.64
CA VAL A 279 0.03 1.16 -44.64
C VAL A 279 1.30 0.63 -45.33
N THR A 280 2.46 0.81 -44.73
CA THR A 280 3.72 0.23 -45.18
C THR A 280 3.86 -1.19 -44.63
N GLU A 281 4.48 -2.08 -45.39
CA GLU A 281 4.77 -3.44 -44.94
C GLU A 281 5.59 -3.42 -43.64
N GLY A 282 5.21 -4.24 -42.66
CA GLY A 282 5.84 -4.32 -41.34
C GLY A 282 5.27 -3.33 -40.28
N GLU A 283 4.35 -2.45 -40.65
CA GLU A 283 3.68 -1.60 -39.66
C GLU A 283 2.59 -2.35 -38.89
N THR A 284 2.58 -2.22 -37.57
CA THR A 284 1.42 -2.60 -36.75
C THR A 284 0.40 -1.48 -36.75
N VAL A 285 -0.88 -1.79 -37.05
CA VAL A 285 -1.93 -0.79 -37.13
C VAL A 285 -2.87 -0.87 -35.95
N ILE A 286 -3.06 0.26 -35.26
CA ILE A 286 -3.98 0.45 -34.13
C ILE A 286 -5.07 1.43 -34.56
N ASP A 287 -6.35 1.11 -34.28
CA ASP A 287 -7.46 2.05 -34.44
C ASP A 287 -7.58 2.89 -33.16
N GLY A 288 -7.35 4.20 -33.30
CA GLY A 288 -7.50 5.16 -32.20
C GLY A 288 -8.93 5.57 -31.90
N ALA A 289 -9.92 5.00 -32.62
CA ALA A 289 -11.36 5.13 -32.37
C ALA A 289 -11.87 6.60 -32.26
N GLY A 290 -11.27 7.53 -32.99
CA GLY A 290 -11.59 8.96 -32.92
C GLY A 290 -11.04 9.67 -31.66
N GLY A 291 -10.16 9.02 -30.91
CA GLY A 291 -9.48 9.59 -29.79
C GLY A 291 -8.58 10.75 -30.13
N THR A 292 -8.02 11.41 -29.13
CA THR A 292 -7.10 12.53 -29.31
C THR A 292 -5.73 12.19 -28.73
N LEU A 293 -4.70 12.30 -29.54
CA LEU A 293 -3.32 12.27 -29.08
C LEU A 293 -2.95 13.62 -28.48
N VAL A 294 -2.44 13.57 -27.27
CA VAL A 294 -1.96 14.73 -26.52
C VAL A 294 -0.52 14.48 -26.09
N PRO A 295 0.30 15.53 -25.81
CA PRO A 295 1.60 15.35 -25.17
C PRO A 295 1.44 14.62 -23.83
N GLY A 296 2.44 13.82 -23.44
CA GLY A 296 2.45 13.18 -22.12
C GLY A 296 2.40 14.21 -21.00
N MET A 297 1.66 13.88 -19.94
CA MET A 297 1.49 14.79 -18.81
C MET A 297 2.72 14.83 -17.91
N TYR A 298 2.86 15.92 -17.17
CA TYR A 298 3.89 16.13 -16.16
C TYR A 298 3.28 16.20 -14.78
N GLU A 299 3.77 15.35 -13.85
CA GLU A 299 3.56 15.55 -12.43
C GLU A 299 4.69 16.42 -11.86
N MET A 300 4.35 17.61 -11.44
CA MET A 300 5.35 18.63 -11.06
C MET A 300 5.70 18.60 -9.57
N HIS A 301 5.00 17.80 -8.75
CA HIS A 301 5.24 17.67 -7.32
C HIS A 301 4.93 16.23 -6.87
N GLY A 302 5.75 15.30 -7.31
CA GLY A 302 5.62 13.88 -6.92
C GLY A 302 6.56 13.49 -5.79
N HIS A 303 6.21 12.40 -5.11
CA HIS A 303 7.06 11.58 -4.24
C HIS A 303 6.93 10.15 -4.74
N ILE A 304 7.63 9.85 -5.83
CA ILE A 304 7.34 8.66 -6.61
C ILE A 304 7.76 7.38 -5.88
N SER A 305 6.90 6.40 -5.93
CA SER A 305 7.17 5.03 -5.48
C SER A 305 7.17 4.08 -6.68
N GLN A 306 7.65 2.87 -6.48
CA GLN A 306 7.63 1.85 -7.51
C GLN A 306 6.21 1.54 -8.03
N GLY A 307 5.23 1.42 -7.12
CA GLY A 307 3.83 1.27 -7.50
C GLY A 307 3.29 2.49 -8.25
N GLY A 308 3.69 3.68 -7.80
CA GLY A 308 3.36 4.94 -8.45
C GLY A 308 3.94 5.06 -9.87
N ALA A 309 5.09 4.46 -10.15
CA ALA A 309 5.72 4.54 -11.47
C ALA A 309 4.80 3.99 -12.59
N LEU A 310 4.31 2.77 -12.44
CA LEU A 310 3.41 2.15 -13.41
C LEU A 310 2.06 2.86 -13.49
N LEU A 311 1.51 3.30 -12.35
CA LEU A 311 0.24 4.03 -12.31
C LEU A 311 0.32 5.39 -13.00
N ASN A 312 1.45 6.10 -12.90
CA ASN A 312 1.69 7.33 -13.63
C ASN A 312 1.61 7.10 -15.15
N ILE A 313 2.28 6.08 -15.67
CA ILE A 313 2.21 5.72 -17.09
C ILE A 313 0.79 5.35 -17.50
N ALA A 314 0.08 4.56 -16.71
CA ALA A 314 -1.32 4.18 -16.97
C ALA A 314 -2.26 5.39 -17.01
N ALA A 315 -1.94 6.45 -16.25
CA ALA A 315 -2.67 7.72 -16.25
C ALA A 315 -2.21 8.71 -17.34
N GLY A 316 -1.18 8.36 -18.15
CA GLY A 316 -0.62 9.24 -19.18
C GLY A 316 0.40 10.25 -18.66
N VAL A 317 0.86 10.11 -17.41
CA VAL A 317 1.94 10.93 -16.85
C VAL A 317 3.28 10.31 -17.23
N THR A 318 4.00 10.97 -18.13
CA THR A 318 5.25 10.48 -18.71
C THR A 318 6.50 11.11 -18.10
N SER A 319 6.33 12.13 -17.28
CA SER A 319 7.43 12.81 -16.58
C SER A 319 6.99 13.22 -15.18
N VAL A 320 7.89 13.04 -14.21
CA VAL A 320 7.66 13.39 -12.79
C VAL A 320 8.83 14.20 -12.27
N ARG A 321 8.55 15.30 -11.57
CA ARG A 321 9.53 15.96 -10.73
C ARG A 321 9.34 15.45 -9.30
N ASP A 322 10.29 14.64 -8.83
CA ASP A 322 10.29 14.15 -7.45
C ASP A 322 10.82 15.22 -6.50
N MET A 323 9.99 15.66 -5.57
CA MET A 323 10.24 16.77 -4.65
C MET A 323 10.79 16.35 -3.29
N GLY A 324 11.14 15.07 -3.13
CA GLY A 324 11.75 14.52 -1.92
C GLY A 324 11.46 13.03 -1.77
N ASN A 325 12.51 12.27 -1.56
CA ASN A 325 12.45 10.83 -1.41
C ASN A 325 13.70 10.35 -0.69
N GLU A 326 13.69 9.10 -0.21
CA GLU A 326 14.92 8.45 0.21
C GLU A 326 15.82 8.24 -1.03
N ASN A 327 17.04 8.79 -0.98
CA ASN A 327 17.92 8.89 -2.14
C ASN A 327 18.27 7.52 -2.78
N ASP A 328 18.50 6.51 -1.95
CA ASP A 328 18.87 5.17 -2.43
C ASP A 328 17.67 4.46 -3.06
N VAL A 329 16.48 4.58 -2.44
CA VAL A 329 15.22 4.02 -2.98
C VAL A 329 14.88 4.66 -4.32
N LEU A 330 14.94 6.00 -4.40
CA LEU A 330 14.69 6.72 -5.64
C LEU A 330 15.73 6.40 -6.72
N GLY A 331 17.01 6.33 -6.35
CA GLY A 331 18.08 5.97 -7.28
C GLY A 331 17.91 4.58 -7.88
N GLY A 332 17.56 3.60 -7.05
CA GLY A 332 17.26 2.24 -7.50
C GLY A 332 16.01 2.18 -8.41
N LEU A 333 14.99 2.98 -8.12
CA LEU A 333 13.80 3.08 -8.97
C LEU A 333 14.13 3.68 -10.34
N ILE A 334 14.86 4.80 -10.37
CA ILE A 334 15.30 5.44 -11.63
C ILE A 334 16.08 4.45 -12.48
N GLN A 335 17.05 3.75 -11.88
CA GLN A 335 17.85 2.76 -12.61
C GLN A 335 17.00 1.64 -13.22
N ARG A 336 16.03 1.08 -12.47
CA ARG A 336 15.13 0.04 -12.98
C ARG A 336 14.22 0.53 -14.11
N ILE A 337 13.86 1.81 -14.13
CA ILE A 337 13.12 2.42 -15.24
C ILE A 337 14.03 2.61 -16.45
N GLU A 338 15.26 3.10 -16.26
CA GLU A 338 16.22 3.36 -17.33
C GLU A 338 16.71 2.09 -18.02
N ASP A 339 16.89 1.00 -17.27
CA ASP A 339 17.29 -0.31 -17.84
C ASP A 339 16.10 -1.13 -18.37
N GLY A 340 14.88 -0.61 -18.28
CA GLY A 340 13.66 -1.26 -18.79
C GLY A 340 13.14 -2.39 -17.93
N THR A 341 13.66 -2.59 -16.71
CA THR A 341 13.17 -3.62 -15.78
C THR A 341 11.72 -3.36 -15.38
N ILE A 342 11.35 -2.09 -15.21
CA ILE A 342 9.96 -1.66 -14.92
C ILE A 342 9.58 -0.45 -15.79
N ALA A 343 8.31 -0.36 -16.15
CA ALA A 343 7.77 0.82 -16.80
C ALA A 343 7.58 1.95 -15.79
N GLY A 344 7.93 3.16 -16.19
CA GLY A 344 7.76 4.35 -15.36
C GLY A 344 7.99 5.64 -16.14
N PRO A 345 7.62 6.80 -15.57
CA PRO A 345 7.87 8.09 -16.16
C PRO A 345 9.35 8.45 -16.07
N ARG A 346 9.78 9.40 -16.90
CA ARG A 346 11.07 10.05 -16.70
C ARG A 346 11.04 10.80 -15.37
N ILE A 347 11.99 10.56 -14.49
CA ILE A 347 12.05 11.17 -13.16
C ILE A 347 13.15 12.22 -13.12
N THR A 348 12.78 13.47 -12.79
CA THR A 348 13.72 14.52 -12.44
C THR A 348 13.78 14.64 -10.93
N ARG A 349 14.93 14.40 -10.35
CA ARG A 349 15.18 14.50 -8.91
C ARG A 349 15.42 15.95 -8.51
N SER A 350 14.57 16.52 -7.66
CA SER A 350 14.81 17.87 -7.11
C SER A 350 15.72 17.88 -5.90
N GLY A 351 15.85 16.72 -5.23
CA GLY A 351 16.50 16.63 -3.93
C GLY A 351 15.63 17.17 -2.79
N PHE A 352 15.96 16.79 -1.57
CA PHE A 352 15.32 17.30 -0.37
C PHE A 352 16.37 17.49 0.73
N ILE A 353 16.57 18.73 1.15
CA ILE A 353 17.53 19.10 2.22
C ILE A 353 16.74 19.89 3.25
N GLU A 354 16.73 19.43 4.49
CA GLU A 354 15.97 20.05 5.57
C GLU A 354 16.83 20.20 6.84
N GLY A 355 16.59 21.26 7.59
CA GLY A 355 17.22 21.44 8.89
C GLY A 355 16.67 20.45 9.91
N LYS A 356 17.54 19.81 10.69
CA LYS A 356 17.13 18.83 11.69
C LYS A 356 16.30 19.45 12.80
N SER A 357 15.12 18.90 13.02
CA SER A 357 14.18 19.31 14.07
C SER A 357 13.24 18.15 14.41
N PRO A 358 12.46 18.23 15.50
CA PRO A 358 11.40 17.26 15.79
C PRO A 358 10.31 17.16 14.72
N PHE A 359 10.25 18.14 13.81
CA PHE A 359 9.26 18.22 12.73
C PHE A 359 9.85 17.91 11.35
N SER A 360 11.13 17.56 11.29
CA SER A 360 11.78 17.26 10.01
C SER A 360 11.25 15.96 9.42
N SER A 361 11.10 15.92 8.09
CA SER A 361 10.82 14.70 7.36
C SER A 361 12.01 13.74 7.47
N GLN A 362 11.72 12.44 7.63
CA GLN A 362 12.76 11.41 7.61
C GLN A 362 13.17 11.02 6.18
N THR A 363 12.56 11.64 5.15
CA THR A 363 12.96 11.48 3.75
C THR A 363 13.89 12.62 3.34
N GLY A 364 14.95 12.30 2.61
CA GLY A 364 15.95 13.28 2.21
C GLY A 364 17.09 13.45 3.23
N GLU A 365 17.81 14.54 3.10
CA GLU A 365 19.04 14.82 3.88
C GLU A 365 18.76 15.81 5.00
N LEU A 366 18.93 15.37 6.25
CA LEU A 366 18.81 16.22 7.43
C LEU A 366 20.18 16.83 7.76
N VAL A 367 20.23 18.16 7.87
CA VAL A 367 21.46 18.91 8.11
C VAL A 367 21.34 19.81 9.35
N GLU A 368 22.43 19.97 10.09
CA GLU A 368 22.52 20.84 11.26
C GLU A 368 23.39 22.10 11.02
N THR A 369 24.25 22.04 10.01
CA THR A 369 25.18 23.11 9.68
C THR A 369 25.07 23.56 8.23
N LYS A 370 25.53 24.78 7.95
CA LYS A 370 25.62 25.33 6.60
C LYS A 370 26.57 24.51 5.72
N GLU A 371 27.65 24.02 6.31
CA GLU A 371 28.67 23.21 5.64
C GLU A 371 28.08 21.89 5.15
N GLU A 372 27.31 21.20 5.98
CA GLU A 372 26.56 20.00 5.62
C GLU A 372 25.56 20.28 4.52
N ALA A 373 24.78 21.36 4.64
CA ALA A 373 23.82 21.74 3.60
C ALA A 373 24.50 22.00 2.24
N LEU A 374 25.67 22.65 2.22
CA LEU A 374 26.43 22.89 0.99
C LEU A 374 27.01 21.57 0.42
N GLU A 375 27.36 20.61 1.26
CA GLU A 375 27.82 19.31 0.84
C GLU A 375 26.67 18.56 0.14
N GLN A 376 25.47 18.55 0.71
CA GLN A 376 24.29 17.94 0.10
C GLN A 376 23.88 18.59 -1.21
N VAL A 377 23.95 19.93 -1.33
CA VAL A 377 23.73 20.60 -2.60
C VAL A 377 24.70 20.13 -3.67
N ARG A 378 25.99 19.99 -3.34
CA ARG A 378 27.00 19.46 -4.28
C ARG A 378 26.73 18.00 -4.63
N TRP A 379 26.30 17.21 -3.66
CA TRP A 379 25.96 15.80 -3.85
C TRP A 379 24.81 15.65 -4.87
N TYR A 380 23.72 16.42 -4.74
CA TYR A 380 22.62 16.42 -5.70
C TYR A 380 23.07 16.93 -7.07
N ALA A 381 23.76 18.07 -7.13
CA ALA A 381 24.21 18.66 -8.40
C ALA A 381 25.22 17.76 -9.19
N ALA A 382 25.82 16.77 -8.57
CA ALA A 382 26.68 15.80 -9.25
C ALA A 382 25.92 14.61 -9.85
N ARG A 383 24.60 14.52 -9.63
CA ARG A 383 23.73 13.38 -10.01
C ARG A 383 22.58 13.77 -10.93
N ASP A 384 22.48 15.06 -11.26
CA ASP A 384 21.51 15.61 -12.23
C ASP A 384 22.10 15.78 -13.62
#